data_2530936decac9f17737a65ebccc00143
#
_entry.id   2530936decac9f17737a65ebccc00143
#
_cell.length_a   1.000
_cell.length_b   1.000
_cell.length_c   1.000
_cell.angle_alpha   90.00
_cell.angle_beta   90.00
_cell.angle_gamma   90.00
#
_symmetry.space_group_name_H-M   'P 1'
#
loop_
_entity.id
_entity.type
_entity.pdbx_description
1 polymer ?
#
loop_
_entity_poly.entity_id
_entity_poly.type
_entity_poly.pdbx_seq_one_letter_code
_entity_poly.pdbx_strand_id
1 'polypeptide(L)'
;MLFNKSFKIIFCILFFYSTPVFSFDTNSEYAFLLDYKTDQILFEKNSNKKIFPASMSKLMTLYVLFDYLDKGVVNMTDEFIISENAWRKGGAISDSSTMFAEVSSYVSIENLIRGIVIQSGNDACIAVAEGISGSEDLFATEMNFFTQKLGMKDSNFKNSTGLHHNEHYTSAKDLVILAKAIIKDFPQYYHFFSEESFTWNGIFQPNRNNLLKENIGVDGLKTGKTDQSGFSMIVSSFVNQTRLIAIVGGLPSKEKRTSEMRKLINYGQKAFKRSLVFKANQVIDTVDVWGGEESFASLAISEDINLLLDIRGRRFLNARYLYNSPVTAPIKKGDTLGKIIILNDDQIIIESNLISNKDIDGGNFIEKAVDAMGYLFN
;
A
#
# COMPACT_ATOMS: atom_id res chain seq x y z
N MET A 1 -6.86 37.06 -22.86
CA MET A 1 -5.58 36.69 -23.48
C MET A 1 -5.37 35.20 -23.24
N LEU A 2 -5.63 34.40 -24.27
CA LEU A 2 -5.60 32.93 -24.17
C LEU A 2 -4.16 32.45 -24.33
N PHE A 3 -3.56 31.94 -23.24
CA PHE A 3 -2.25 31.30 -23.28
C PHE A 3 -2.35 29.97 -24.04
N ASN A 4 -1.70 29.89 -25.18
CA ASN A 4 -1.57 28.67 -25.96
C ASN A 4 -0.64 27.70 -25.19
N LYS A 5 -1.21 26.63 -24.61
CA LYS A 5 -0.45 25.56 -23.96
C LYS A 5 0.20 24.71 -25.05
N SER A 6 1.48 24.96 -25.34
CA SER A 6 2.24 24.10 -26.24
C SER A 6 2.52 22.74 -25.55
N PHE A 7 1.84 21.68 -25.98
CA PHE A 7 2.10 20.32 -25.56
C PHE A 7 3.18 19.72 -26.46
N LYS A 8 4.41 19.55 -26.00
CA LYS A 8 5.41 18.73 -26.68
C LYS A 8 5.35 17.30 -26.14
N ILE A 9 4.86 16.38 -26.95
CA ILE A 9 4.91 14.96 -26.68
C ILE A 9 6.13 14.40 -27.42
N ILE A 10 7.20 14.08 -26.67
CA ILE A 10 8.36 13.39 -27.23
C ILE A 10 8.17 11.89 -26.98
N PHE A 11 8.02 11.12 -28.04
CA PHE A 11 7.96 9.67 -28.02
C PHE A 11 9.38 9.08 -28.00
N CYS A 12 9.86 8.65 -26.84
CA CYS A 12 10.98 7.73 -26.78
C CYS A 12 10.49 6.29 -26.88
N ILE A 13 10.45 5.73 -28.10
CA ILE A 13 10.11 4.32 -28.30
C ILE A 13 11.38 3.49 -28.14
N LEU A 14 11.51 2.81 -27.01
CA LEU A 14 12.52 1.77 -26.83
C LEU A 14 11.98 0.45 -27.41
N PHE A 15 12.37 0.12 -28.63
CA PHE A 15 12.01 -1.17 -29.26
C PHE A 15 12.72 -2.34 -28.58
N PHE A 16 11.92 -3.29 -28.13
CA PHE A 16 12.40 -4.53 -27.56
C PHE A 16 11.63 -5.73 -28.17
N TYR A 17 12.32 -6.77 -28.57
CA TYR A 17 11.73 -7.97 -29.20
C TYR A 17 10.72 -8.66 -28.28
N SER A 18 9.51 -8.91 -28.78
CA SER A 18 8.44 -9.60 -28.06
C SER A 18 8.67 -11.11 -28.05
N THR A 19 9.01 -11.65 -26.89
CA THR A 19 8.79 -13.07 -26.60
C THR A 19 7.35 -13.24 -26.07
N PRO A 20 6.68 -14.39 -26.28
CA PRO A 20 5.33 -14.59 -25.75
C PRO A 20 5.33 -14.39 -24.23
N VAL A 21 4.56 -13.41 -23.78
CA VAL A 21 4.35 -13.12 -22.37
C VAL A 21 3.46 -14.24 -21.80
N PHE A 22 4.02 -15.15 -21.05
CA PHE A 22 3.20 -16.02 -20.19
C PHE A 22 2.59 -15.13 -19.10
N SER A 23 1.35 -14.73 -19.31
CA SER A 23 0.56 -14.02 -18.32
C SER A 23 0.49 -14.87 -17.04
N PHE A 24 0.76 -14.25 -15.89
CA PHE A 24 0.48 -14.91 -14.61
C PHE A 24 -1.03 -15.16 -14.51
N ASP A 25 -1.41 -16.38 -14.16
CA ASP A 25 -2.81 -16.76 -13.95
C ASP A 25 -3.01 -17.32 -12.53
N THR A 26 -4.17 -17.05 -11.95
CA THR A 26 -4.56 -17.50 -10.62
C THR A 26 -6.02 -17.96 -10.58
N ASN A 27 -6.26 -19.04 -9.83
CA ASN A 27 -7.61 -19.51 -9.52
C ASN A 27 -8.33 -18.66 -8.46
N SER A 28 -7.68 -17.63 -7.93
CA SER A 28 -8.31 -16.70 -6.99
C SER A 28 -9.42 -15.90 -7.66
N GLU A 29 -10.52 -15.66 -6.96
CA GLU A 29 -11.59 -14.78 -7.43
C GLU A 29 -11.11 -13.34 -7.54
N TYR A 30 -10.29 -12.91 -6.58
CA TYR A 30 -9.60 -11.64 -6.59
C TYR A 30 -8.15 -11.82 -6.14
N ALA A 31 -7.26 -11.01 -6.71
CA ALA A 31 -5.85 -10.99 -6.35
C ALA A 31 -5.23 -9.63 -6.63
N PHE A 32 -4.24 -9.24 -5.84
CA PHE A 32 -3.49 -8.01 -6.05
C PHE A 32 -2.05 -8.19 -5.58
N LEU A 33 -1.10 -7.62 -6.31
CA LEU A 33 0.33 -7.64 -5.99
C LEU A 33 0.92 -6.26 -6.22
N LEU A 34 1.52 -5.70 -5.18
CA LEU A 34 2.07 -4.35 -5.16
C LEU A 34 3.56 -4.37 -4.78
N ASP A 35 4.36 -3.55 -5.45
CA ASP A 35 5.67 -3.13 -4.93
C ASP A 35 5.46 -2.06 -3.84
N TYR A 36 5.86 -2.37 -2.62
CA TYR A 36 5.70 -1.48 -1.46
C TYR A 36 6.39 -0.12 -1.66
N LYS A 37 7.56 -0.10 -2.31
CA LYS A 37 8.40 1.09 -2.42
C LYS A 37 7.86 2.11 -3.43
N THR A 38 7.34 1.64 -4.56
CA THR A 38 6.97 2.50 -5.70
C THR A 38 5.48 2.55 -5.97
N ASP A 39 4.66 1.81 -5.22
CA ASP A 39 3.23 1.61 -5.47
C ASP A 39 2.90 1.00 -6.83
N GLN A 40 3.92 0.43 -7.50
CA GLN A 40 3.74 -0.23 -8.78
C GLN A 40 2.88 -1.48 -8.63
N ILE A 41 1.78 -1.53 -9.38
CA ILE A 41 0.92 -2.71 -9.46
C ILE A 41 1.60 -3.73 -10.38
N LEU A 42 1.95 -4.89 -9.83
CA LEU A 42 2.61 -5.97 -10.57
C LEU A 42 1.62 -6.99 -11.11
N PHE A 43 0.50 -7.14 -10.43
CA PHE A 43 -0.63 -7.96 -10.85
C PHE A 43 -1.92 -7.50 -10.18
N GLU A 44 -3.02 -7.54 -10.93
CA GLU A 44 -4.35 -7.35 -10.36
C GLU A 44 -5.41 -8.20 -11.06
N LYS A 45 -6.38 -8.66 -10.27
CA LYS A 45 -7.58 -9.36 -10.71
C LYS A 45 -8.71 -8.98 -9.77
N ASN A 46 -9.77 -8.35 -10.29
CA ASN A 46 -10.95 -7.94 -9.51
C ASN A 46 -10.62 -7.14 -8.23
N SER A 47 -9.56 -6.33 -8.25
CA SER A 47 -8.97 -5.69 -7.07
C SER A 47 -9.90 -4.69 -6.37
N ASN A 48 -10.80 -4.04 -7.12
CA ASN A 48 -11.78 -3.07 -6.63
C ASN A 48 -13.15 -3.70 -6.31
N LYS A 49 -13.32 -5.03 -6.53
CA LYS A 49 -14.57 -5.71 -6.20
C LYS A 49 -14.82 -5.64 -4.69
N LYS A 50 -16.02 -5.23 -4.29
CA LYS A 50 -16.44 -5.31 -2.89
C LYS A 50 -16.55 -6.76 -2.45
N ILE A 51 -15.87 -7.08 -1.37
CA ILE A 51 -15.79 -8.42 -0.77
C ILE A 51 -16.10 -8.36 0.72
N PHE A 52 -16.53 -9.49 1.29
CA PHE A 52 -16.57 -9.65 2.74
C PHE A 52 -15.15 -9.97 3.22
N PRO A 53 -14.52 -9.07 4.03
CA PRO A 53 -13.11 -9.21 4.41
C PRO A 53 -12.83 -10.37 5.38
N ALA A 54 -13.85 -10.88 6.05
CA ALA A 54 -13.66 -11.83 7.15
C ALA A 54 -12.62 -11.32 8.17
N SER A 55 -11.82 -12.19 8.72
CA SER A 55 -10.79 -11.83 9.71
C SER A 55 -9.66 -10.95 9.17
N MET A 56 -9.63 -10.59 7.89
CA MET A 56 -8.70 -9.55 7.41
C MET A 56 -9.09 -8.16 7.90
N SER A 57 -10.35 -7.95 8.32
CA SER A 57 -10.81 -6.73 9.03
C SER A 57 -9.97 -6.42 10.26
N LYS A 58 -9.41 -7.44 10.91
CA LYS A 58 -8.58 -7.31 12.11
C LYS A 58 -7.29 -6.51 11.88
N LEU A 59 -6.89 -6.34 10.62
CA LEU A 59 -5.82 -5.41 10.28
C LEU A 59 -6.22 -3.97 10.61
N MET A 60 -7.48 -3.58 10.37
CA MET A 60 -7.97 -2.25 10.75
C MET A 60 -8.10 -2.13 12.28
N THR A 61 -8.55 -3.19 12.97
CA THR A 61 -8.57 -3.22 14.43
C THR A 61 -7.18 -2.99 15.01
N LEU A 62 -6.17 -3.65 14.45
CA LEU A 62 -4.78 -3.46 14.85
C LEU A 62 -4.25 -2.07 14.46
N TYR A 63 -4.63 -1.54 13.31
CA TYR A 63 -4.22 -0.20 12.88
C TYR A 63 -4.73 0.87 13.87
N VAL A 64 -5.99 0.80 14.28
CA VAL A 64 -6.56 1.69 15.31
C VAL A 64 -5.80 1.53 16.62
N LEU A 65 -5.61 0.31 17.11
CA LEU A 65 -4.88 0.04 18.36
C LEU A 65 -3.45 0.56 18.31
N PHE A 66 -2.76 0.39 17.19
CA PHE A 66 -1.39 0.88 17.00
C PHE A 66 -1.31 2.41 16.98
N ASP A 67 -2.32 3.09 16.44
CA ASP A 67 -2.42 4.56 16.50
C ASP A 67 -2.56 5.06 17.95
N TYR A 68 -3.33 4.36 18.79
CA TYR A 68 -3.45 4.68 20.22
C TYR A 68 -2.17 4.42 21.00
N LEU A 69 -1.47 3.32 20.69
CA LEU A 69 -0.16 3.00 21.27
C LEU A 69 0.91 4.01 20.85
N ASP A 70 0.95 4.40 19.58
CA ASP A 70 1.94 5.35 19.05
C ASP A 70 1.76 6.76 19.65
N LYS A 71 0.51 7.14 19.91
CA LYS A 71 0.17 8.40 20.62
C LYS A 71 0.39 8.33 22.13
N GLY A 72 0.72 7.19 22.68
CA GLY A 72 0.90 7.00 24.13
C GLY A 72 -0.40 7.12 24.93
N VAL A 73 -1.57 6.95 24.29
CA VAL A 73 -2.87 6.94 24.97
C VAL A 73 -3.03 5.65 25.77
N VAL A 74 -2.50 4.56 25.25
CA VAL A 74 -2.38 3.27 25.94
C VAL A 74 -0.96 2.72 25.78
N ASN A 75 -0.56 1.77 26.66
CA ASN A 75 0.73 1.12 26.64
C ASN A 75 0.58 -0.39 26.43
N MET A 76 1.63 -1.07 25.96
CA MET A 76 1.63 -2.52 25.74
C MET A 76 1.29 -3.34 27.01
N THR A 77 1.64 -2.80 28.18
CA THR A 77 1.40 -3.42 29.49
C THR A 77 0.02 -3.13 30.08
N ASP A 78 -0.72 -2.17 29.50
CA ASP A 78 -2.08 -1.89 29.95
C ASP A 78 -2.97 -3.10 29.66
N GLU A 79 -3.96 -3.33 30.51
CA GLU A 79 -4.82 -4.50 30.44
C GLU A 79 -6.25 -4.12 30.10
N PHE A 80 -6.87 -4.88 29.22
CA PHE A 80 -8.31 -4.81 28.96
C PHE A 80 -9.03 -6.02 29.52
N ILE A 81 -10.22 -5.79 30.02
CA ILE A 81 -11.09 -6.86 30.53
C ILE A 81 -11.71 -7.67 29.37
N ILE A 82 -11.75 -8.96 29.52
CA ILE A 82 -12.58 -9.83 28.66
C ILE A 82 -14.02 -9.77 29.18
N SER A 83 -14.82 -8.92 28.58
CA SER A 83 -16.22 -8.76 28.94
C SER A 83 -17.04 -10.03 28.67
N GLU A 84 -18.23 -10.11 29.24
CA GLU A 84 -19.18 -11.19 28.91
C GLU A 84 -19.55 -11.15 27.42
N ASN A 85 -19.65 -9.95 26.80
CA ASN A 85 -19.89 -9.78 25.37
C ASN A 85 -18.72 -10.34 24.53
N ALA A 86 -17.48 -9.99 24.88
CA ALA A 86 -16.27 -10.51 24.22
C ALA A 86 -16.19 -12.03 24.31
N TRP A 87 -16.46 -12.58 25.50
CA TRP A 87 -16.43 -14.02 25.73
C TRP A 87 -17.57 -14.76 25.00
N ARG A 88 -18.81 -14.21 25.01
CA ARG A 88 -19.95 -14.84 24.31
C ARG A 88 -19.83 -14.80 22.80
N LYS A 89 -19.43 -13.68 22.23
CA LYS A 89 -19.33 -13.49 20.77
C LYS A 89 -18.03 -13.99 20.16
N GLY A 90 -16.93 -13.96 20.91
CA GLY A 90 -15.58 -14.23 20.39
C GLY A 90 -14.81 -15.31 21.13
N GLY A 91 -15.24 -15.71 22.33
CA GLY A 91 -14.59 -16.73 23.15
C GLY A 91 -14.89 -18.16 22.71
N ALA A 92 -14.41 -19.14 23.46
CA ALA A 92 -14.52 -20.57 23.16
C ALA A 92 -15.96 -21.06 22.95
N ILE A 93 -16.93 -20.44 23.61
CA ILE A 93 -18.35 -20.77 23.49
C ILE A 93 -18.96 -20.41 22.13
N SER A 94 -18.36 -19.45 21.41
CA SER A 94 -18.89 -18.95 20.15
C SER A 94 -18.63 -19.84 18.93
N ASP A 95 -17.88 -20.92 19.08
CA ASP A 95 -17.39 -21.80 17.99
C ASP A 95 -16.66 -21.00 16.87
N SER A 96 -16.13 -19.86 17.24
CA SER A 96 -15.41 -18.98 16.31
C SER A 96 -13.91 -18.93 16.63
N SER A 97 -13.16 -18.08 15.92
CA SER A 97 -11.74 -17.89 16.22
C SER A 97 -11.57 -17.19 17.56
N THR A 98 -10.85 -17.80 18.49
CA THR A 98 -10.65 -17.31 19.85
C THR A 98 -9.18 -17.43 20.27
N MET A 99 -8.71 -16.55 21.15
CA MET A 99 -7.44 -16.74 21.86
C MET A 99 -7.60 -17.56 23.16
N PHE A 100 -8.83 -17.96 23.48
CA PHE A 100 -9.20 -18.66 24.71
C PHE A 100 -9.00 -17.84 25.98
N ALA A 101 -9.32 -16.56 25.94
CA ALA A 101 -9.32 -15.71 27.13
C ALA A 101 -10.55 -16.04 28.01
N GLU A 102 -10.33 -16.04 29.34
CA GLU A 102 -11.39 -16.30 30.30
C GLU A 102 -12.26 -15.07 30.51
N VAL A 103 -13.57 -15.28 30.71
CA VAL A 103 -14.48 -14.18 31.04
C VAL A 103 -14.05 -13.45 32.32
N SER A 104 -14.16 -12.15 32.33
CA SER A 104 -13.74 -11.25 33.43
C SER A 104 -12.25 -11.28 33.75
N SER A 105 -11.40 -11.95 32.96
CA SER A 105 -9.96 -11.83 33.09
C SER A 105 -9.45 -10.54 32.48
N TYR A 106 -8.31 -10.08 32.98
CA TYR A 106 -7.57 -8.94 32.40
C TYR A 106 -6.43 -9.47 31.52
N VAL A 107 -6.32 -8.92 30.32
CA VAL A 107 -5.33 -9.35 29.32
C VAL A 107 -4.56 -8.13 28.84
N SER A 108 -3.22 -8.20 28.89
CA SER A 108 -2.40 -7.11 28.41
C SER A 108 -2.59 -6.87 26.89
N ILE A 109 -2.47 -5.61 26.48
CA ILE A 109 -2.57 -5.22 25.07
C ILE A 109 -1.59 -6.02 24.21
N GLU A 110 -0.38 -6.25 24.70
CA GLU A 110 0.62 -7.07 24.01
C GLU A 110 0.11 -8.50 23.73
N ASN A 111 -0.55 -9.14 24.68
CA ASN A 111 -1.13 -10.46 24.50
C ASN A 111 -2.39 -10.45 23.63
N LEU A 112 -3.21 -9.40 23.72
CA LEU A 112 -4.36 -9.21 22.83
C LEU A 112 -3.90 -9.09 21.36
N ILE A 113 -2.82 -8.34 21.10
CA ILE A 113 -2.23 -8.25 19.74
C ILE A 113 -1.83 -9.64 19.23
N ARG A 114 -1.11 -10.46 20.04
CA ARG A 114 -0.76 -11.84 19.67
C ARG A 114 -1.99 -12.70 19.42
N GLY A 115 -3.00 -12.60 20.28
CA GLY A 115 -4.28 -13.30 20.10
C GLY A 115 -4.97 -12.94 18.77
N ILE A 116 -4.96 -11.66 18.39
CA ILE A 116 -5.54 -11.14 17.13
C ILE A 116 -4.73 -11.61 15.92
N VAL A 117 -3.42 -11.46 15.95
CA VAL A 117 -2.53 -11.73 14.80
C VAL A 117 -2.45 -13.23 14.55
N ILE A 118 -2.09 -14.01 15.57
CA ILE A 118 -1.69 -15.41 15.45
C ILE A 118 -2.93 -16.30 15.32
N GLN A 119 -3.87 -16.20 16.28
CA GLN A 119 -5.05 -17.05 16.35
C GLN A 119 -6.29 -16.44 15.72
N SER A 120 -6.20 -15.15 15.37
CA SER A 120 -7.37 -14.44 14.86
C SER A 120 -8.51 -14.33 15.89
N GLY A 121 -8.18 -14.22 17.19
CA GLY A 121 -9.12 -14.19 18.31
C GLY A 121 -10.17 -13.10 18.16
N ASN A 122 -11.44 -13.47 18.15
CA ASN A 122 -12.55 -12.52 18.15
C ASN A 122 -12.74 -11.92 19.52
N ASP A 123 -12.56 -12.71 20.57
CA ASP A 123 -12.53 -12.28 21.99
C ASP A 123 -11.53 -11.13 22.20
N ALA A 124 -10.31 -11.29 21.68
CA ALA A 124 -9.28 -10.25 21.76
C ALA A 124 -9.68 -8.98 20.99
N CYS A 125 -10.29 -9.11 19.80
CA CYS A 125 -10.73 -7.96 19.02
C CYS A 125 -11.83 -7.16 19.72
N ILE A 126 -12.81 -7.85 20.30
CA ILE A 126 -13.91 -7.22 21.01
C ILE A 126 -13.39 -6.54 22.29
N ALA A 127 -12.49 -7.21 23.02
CA ALA A 127 -11.87 -6.62 24.21
C ALA A 127 -11.07 -5.32 23.85
N VAL A 128 -10.34 -5.31 22.73
CA VAL A 128 -9.67 -4.10 22.24
C VAL A 128 -10.70 -3.02 21.90
N ALA A 129 -11.76 -3.36 21.18
CA ALA A 129 -12.78 -2.38 20.77
C ALA A 129 -13.49 -1.76 21.99
N GLU A 130 -13.85 -2.57 22.97
CA GLU A 130 -14.49 -2.12 24.20
C GLU A 130 -13.52 -1.32 25.07
N GLY A 131 -12.25 -1.75 25.18
CA GLY A 131 -11.23 -1.08 25.97
C GLY A 131 -10.83 0.29 25.42
N ILE A 132 -10.78 0.45 24.09
CA ILE A 132 -10.44 1.72 23.43
C ILE A 132 -11.63 2.67 23.37
N SER A 133 -12.78 2.18 22.88
CA SER A 133 -13.91 3.05 22.51
C SER A 133 -15.16 2.80 23.35
N GLY A 134 -15.11 1.89 24.31
CA GLY A 134 -16.24 1.54 25.19
C GLY A 134 -17.28 0.61 24.54
N SER A 135 -17.30 0.47 23.21
CA SER A 135 -18.18 -0.47 22.50
C SER A 135 -17.65 -0.78 21.09
N GLU A 136 -18.08 -1.92 20.51
CA GLU A 136 -17.76 -2.27 19.12
C GLU A 136 -18.32 -1.27 18.10
N ASP A 137 -19.51 -0.67 18.34
CA ASP A 137 -20.12 0.30 17.41
C ASP A 137 -19.32 1.60 17.33
N LEU A 138 -18.88 2.11 18.49
CA LEU A 138 -18.02 3.30 18.53
C LEU A 138 -16.65 2.99 17.90
N PHE A 139 -16.10 1.84 18.18
CA PHE A 139 -14.84 1.40 17.57
C PHE A 139 -14.96 1.24 16.05
N ALA A 140 -16.08 0.72 15.55
CA ALA A 140 -16.36 0.65 14.11
C ALA A 140 -16.42 2.04 13.46
N THR A 141 -16.89 3.05 14.20
CA THR A 141 -16.84 4.46 13.75
C THR A 141 -15.40 4.93 13.58
N GLU A 142 -14.52 4.62 14.52
CA GLU A 142 -13.09 4.93 14.41
C GLU A 142 -12.41 4.16 13.27
N MET A 143 -12.73 2.87 13.10
CA MET A 143 -12.24 2.11 11.94
C MET A 143 -12.61 2.81 10.62
N ASN A 144 -13.84 3.30 10.50
CA ASN A 144 -14.30 4.01 9.29
C ASN A 144 -13.69 5.42 9.15
N PHE A 145 -13.36 6.10 10.23
CA PHE A 145 -12.56 7.32 10.18
C PHE A 145 -11.20 7.06 9.52
N PHE A 146 -10.53 5.97 9.90
CA PHE A 146 -9.24 5.61 9.29
C PHE A 146 -9.39 5.13 7.84
N THR A 147 -10.50 4.53 7.41
CA THR A 147 -10.72 4.23 5.99
C THR A 147 -10.66 5.49 5.14
N GLN A 148 -11.30 6.56 5.61
CA GLN A 148 -11.28 7.85 4.90
C GLN A 148 -9.88 8.46 4.87
N LYS A 149 -9.18 8.47 6.03
CA LYS A 149 -7.83 9.00 6.16
C LYS A 149 -6.82 8.26 5.26
N LEU A 150 -6.97 6.95 5.11
CA LEU A 150 -6.11 6.11 4.28
C LEU A 150 -6.52 6.06 2.80
N GLY A 151 -7.68 6.63 2.44
CA GLY A 151 -8.19 6.59 1.08
C GLY A 151 -8.75 5.23 0.65
N MET A 152 -9.22 4.42 1.60
CA MET A 152 -9.88 3.12 1.37
C MET A 152 -11.34 3.33 0.94
N LYS A 153 -11.55 3.62 -0.35
CA LYS A 153 -12.84 4.10 -0.88
C LYS A 153 -13.93 3.04 -0.96
N ASP A 154 -13.53 1.77 -1.01
CA ASP A 154 -14.42 0.61 -1.15
C ASP A 154 -14.54 -0.19 0.14
N SER A 155 -14.41 0.47 1.32
CA SER A 155 -14.41 -0.18 2.62
C SER A 155 -15.43 0.46 3.57
N ASN A 156 -16.10 -0.39 4.34
CA ASN A 156 -16.95 -0.01 5.46
C ASN A 156 -16.92 -1.11 6.53
N PHE A 157 -16.52 -0.76 7.74
CA PHE A 157 -16.42 -1.68 8.87
C PHE A 157 -17.60 -1.52 9.82
N LYS A 158 -18.16 -2.62 10.32
CA LYS A 158 -19.31 -2.67 11.25
C LYS A 158 -18.99 -3.34 12.58
N ASN A 159 -17.84 -4.00 12.66
CA ASN A 159 -17.34 -4.63 13.89
C ASN A 159 -15.83 -4.81 13.84
N SER A 160 -15.22 -5.07 14.98
CA SER A 160 -13.78 -5.25 15.15
C SER A 160 -13.23 -6.57 14.63
N THR A 161 -14.09 -7.55 14.41
CA THR A 161 -13.74 -8.96 14.20
C THR A 161 -13.73 -9.39 12.74
N GLY A 162 -14.56 -8.76 11.90
CA GLY A 162 -14.88 -9.22 10.56
C GLY A 162 -15.94 -10.34 10.54
N LEU A 163 -16.72 -10.50 11.60
CA LEU A 163 -17.94 -11.29 11.60
C LEU A 163 -18.94 -10.69 10.61
N HIS A 164 -19.79 -11.56 10.06
CA HIS A 164 -20.71 -11.18 8.99
C HIS A 164 -21.65 -10.04 9.38
N HIS A 165 -21.73 -9.05 8.52
CA HIS A 165 -22.73 -7.98 8.50
C HIS A 165 -22.90 -7.52 7.07
N ASN A 166 -24.13 -7.28 6.61
CA ASN A 166 -24.41 -6.95 5.20
C ASN A 166 -23.69 -5.71 4.69
N GLU A 167 -23.44 -4.75 5.57
CA GLU A 167 -22.72 -3.52 5.25
C GLU A 167 -21.22 -3.56 5.62
N HIS A 168 -20.69 -4.72 6.02
CA HIS A 168 -19.27 -4.90 6.32
C HIS A 168 -18.55 -5.40 5.08
N TYR A 169 -17.87 -4.53 4.38
CA TYR A 169 -17.18 -4.83 3.13
C TYR A 169 -15.86 -4.07 3.00
N THR A 170 -15.03 -4.55 2.11
CA THR A 170 -13.78 -3.93 1.67
C THR A 170 -13.47 -4.35 0.22
N SER A 171 -12.31 -3.93 -0.30
CA SER A 171 -11.75 -4.44 -1.55
C SER A 171 -10.33 -5.00 -1.34
N ALA A 172 -9.84 -5.79 -2.29
CA ALA A 172 -8.47 -6.29 -2.24
C ALA A 172 -7.46 -5.13 -2.26
N LYS A 173 -7.73 -4.11 -3.05
CA LYS A 173 -6.91 -2.90 -3.13
C LYS A 173 -6.86 -2.15 -1.81
N ASP A 174 -8.00 -1.94 -1.17
CA ASP A 174 -8.08 -1.25 0.12
C ASP A 174 -7.34 -2.00 1.24
N LEU A 175 -7.44 -3.34 1.27
CA LEU A 175 -6.68 -4.15 2.22
C LEU A 175 -5.17 -4.04 2.01
N VAL A 176 -4.71 -3.90 0.77
CA VAL A 176 -3.29 -3.67 0.47
C VAL A 176 -2.86 -2.26 0.88
N ILE A 177 -3.71 -1.24 0.70
CA ILE A 177 -3.49 0.12 1.24
C ILE A 177 -3.32 0.05 2.76
N LEU A 178 -4.20 -0.64 3.47
CA LEU A 178 -4.15 -0.81 4.91
C LEU A 178 -2.87 -1.55 5.36
N ALA A 179 -2.52 -2.65 4.68
CA ALA A 179 -1.29 -3.40 4.98
C ALA A 179 -0.03 -2.53 4.79
N LYS A 180 -0.01 -1.73 3.72
CA LYS A 180 1.07 -0.78 3.47
C LYS A 180 1.16 0.27 4.57
N ALA A 181 0.02 0.80 5.01
CA ALA A 181 -0.05 1.78 6.10
C ALA A 181 0.46 1.19 7.43
N ILE A 182 0.07 -0.03 7.79
CA ILE A 182 0.59 -0.71 9.00
C ILE A 182 2.12 -0.79 8.97
N ILE A 183 2.70 -1.22 7.86
CA ILE A 183 4.16 -1.37 7.73
C ILE A 183 4.87 -0.01 7.79
N LYS A 184 4.27 1.03 7.22
CA LYS A 184 4.84 2.36 7.11
C LYS A 184 4.74 3.15 8.42
N ASP A 185 3.53 3.17 8.99
CA ASP A 185 3.18 4.07 10.09
C ASP A 185 3.56 3.45 11.45
N PHE A 186 3.57 2.11 11.55
CA PHE A 186 3.81 1.38 12.81
C PHE A 186 4.88 0.28 12.67
N PRO A 187 6.08 0.58 12.16
CA PRO A 187 7.14 -0.41 11.95
C PRO A 187 7.60 -1.06 13.26
N GLN A 188 7.49 -0.36 14.41
CA GLN A 188 7.85 -0.86 15.74
C GLN A 188 6.94 -2.02 16.19
N TYR A 189 5.69 -2.09 15.72
CA TYR A 189 4.73 -3.15 16.08
C TYR A 189 4.62 -4.23 15.00
N TYR A 190 5.28 -4.04 13.86
CA TYR A 190 5.14 -4.95 12.73
C TYR A 190 5.67 -6.36 13.01
N HIS A 191 6.62 -6.50 13.93
CA HIS A 191 7.21 -7.80 14.29
C HIS A 191 6.19 -8.84 14.78
N PHE A 192 5.08 -8.43 15.41
CA PHE A 192 4.02 -9.35 15.84
C PHE A 192 3.46 -10.20 14.71
N PHE A 193 3.43 -9.68 13.47
CA PHE A 193 2.89 -10.43 12.32
C PHE A 193 3.77 -11.59 11.88
N SER A 194 5.05 -11.59 12.26
CA SER A 194 6.01 -12.64 11.94
C SER A 194 6.13 -13.72 13.02
N GLU A 195 5.50 -13.54 14.17
CA GLU A 195 5.52 -14.54 15.25
C GLU A 195 4.83 -15.83 14.78
N GLU A 196 5.53 -16.97 14.88
CA GLU A 196 5.05 -18.27 14.36
C GLU A 196 4.02 -18.96 15.26
N SER A 197 4.00 -18.63 16.54
CA SER A 197 3.10 -19.22 17.52
C SER A 197 2.95 -18.36 18.76
N PHE A 198 1.90 -18.62 19.53
CA PHE A 198 1.61 -18.00 20.81
C PHE A 198 1.02 -19.04 21.74
N THR A 199 1.43 -19.04 23.00
CA THR A 199 0.82 -19.90 24.04
C THR A 199 0.06 -19.03 25.02
N TRP A 200 -1.23 -19.28 25.18
CA TRP A 200 -2.09 -18.57 26.14
C TRP A 200 -2.86 -19.60 26.97
N ASN A 201 -2.92 -19.40 28.29
CA ASN A 201 -3.56 -20.33 29.23
C ASN A 201 -3.16 -21.81 29.02
N GLY A 202 -1.88 -22.05 28.73
CA GLY A 202 -1.36 -23.40 28.44
C GLY A 202 -1.75 -23.95 27.05
N ILE A 203 -2.51 -23.22 26.25
CA ILE A 203 -2.94 -23.63 24.91
C ILE A 203 -1.94 -23.11 23.87
N PHE A 204 -1.24 -24.03 23.22
CA PHE A 204 -0.35 -23.69 22.10
C PHE A 204 -1.13 -23.37 20.83
N GLN A 205 -0.87 -22.24 20.23
CA GLN A 205 -1.60 -21.69 19.08
C GLN A 205 -0.61 -21.32 17.96
N PRO A 206 -0.54 -22.10 16.86
CA PRO A 206 0.30 -21.77 15.72
C PRO A 206 -0.32 -20.65 14.88
N ASN A 207 0.52 -19.80 14.27
CA ASN A 207 0.05 -18.79 13.34
C ASN A 207 -0.63 -19.46 12.13
N ARG A 208 -1.77 -18.90 11.72
CA ARG A 208 -2.55 -19.40 10.58
C ARG A 208 -1.91 -19.12 9.22
N ASN A 209 -0.89 -18.26 9.17
CA ASN A 209 -0.08 -17.99 7.99
C ASN A 209 1.05 -19.01 7.89
N ASN A 210 0.80 -20.14 7.25
CA ASN A 210 1.80 -21.20 7.08
C ASN A 210 3.02 -20.78 6.24
N LEU A 211 2.92 -19.68 5.45
CA LEU A 211 4.02 -19.19 4.62
C LEU A 211 5.17 -18.56 5.43
N LEU A 212 4.92 -18.22 6.70
CA LEU A 212 5.98 -17.73 7.62
C LEU A 212 7.11 -18.77 7.79
N LYS A 213 6.79 -20.07 7.68
CA LYS A 213 7.74 -21.18 7.82
C LYS A 213 8.46 -21.52 6.53
N GLU A 214 8.11 -20.86 5.41
CA GLU A 214 8.73 -21.10 4.12
C GLU A 214 9.79 -20.02 3.86
N ASN A 215 10.96 -20.41 3.36
CA ASN A 215 12.06 -19.48 3.04
C ASN A 215 11.77 -18.65 1.77
N ILE A 216 10.63 -17.96 1.75
CA ILE A 216 10.21 -17.06 0.66
C ILE A 216 10.08 -15.60 1.11
N GLY A 217 10.64 -15.26 2.28
CA GLY A 217 10.69 -13.91 2.83
C GLY A 217 9.35 -13.37 3.33
N VAL A 218 8.33 -14.22 3.53
CA VAL A 218 7.04 -13.80 4.10
C VAL A 218 7.21 -13.48 5.59
N ASP A 219 6.78 -12.26 6.00
CA ASP A 219 6.90 -11.73 7.36
C ASP A 219 5.57 -11.21 7.94
N GLY A 220 4.46 -11.57 7.34
CA GLY A 220 3.09 -11.20 7.76
C GLY A 220 2.08 -11.62 6.70
N LEU A 221 0.83 -11.32 6.78
CA LEU A 221 0.06 -10.49 7.71
C LEU A 221 -1.14 -11.27 8.27
N LYS A 222 -2.19 -11.51 7.44
CA LYS A 222 -3.48 -12.02 7.96
C LYS A 222 -4.20 -12.96 6.99
N THR A 223 -4.89 -13.92 7.57
CA THR A 223 -5.79 -14.84 6.86
C THR A 223 -7.26 -14.50 7.16
N GLY A 224 -8.13 -14.78 6.20
CA GLY A 224 -9.59 -14.69 6.35
C GLY A 224 -10.30 -15.93 5.82
N LYS A 225 -11.47 -16.22 6.38
CA LYS A 225 -12.42 -17.22 5.88
C LYS A 225 -13.82 -16.83 6.30
N THR A 226 -14.75 -16.84 5.35
CA THR A 226 -16.20 -16.94 5.59
C THR A 226 -16.76 -17.94 4.58
N ASP A 227 -17.94 -18.46 4.84
CA ASP A 227 -18.61 -19.36 3.89
C ASP A 227 -18.99 -18.64 2.60
N GLN A 228 -19.21 -17.31 2.66
CA GLN A 228 -19.56 -16.47 1.52
C GLN A 228 -18.34 -16.02 0.71
N SER A 229 -17.20 -15.74 1.35
CA SER A 229 -16.00 -15.21 0.70
C SER A 229 -14.92 -16.26 0.45
N GLY A 230 -15.11 -17.51 0.87
CA GLY A 230 -14.08 -18.53 0.79
C GLY A 230 -12.84 -18.22 1.64
N PHE A 231 -11.74 -18.85 1.30
CA PHE A 231 -10.45 -18.66 1.97
C PHE A 231 -9.65 -17.53 1.30
N SER A 232 -9.14 -16.63 2.12
CA SER A 232 -8.40 -15.44 1.69
C SER A 232 -7.16 -15.22 2.53
N MET A 233 -6.19 -14.51 2.01
CA MET A 233 -4.94 -14.20 2.70
C MET A 233 -4.33 -12.93 2.13
N ILE A 234 -3.82 -12.09 3.01
CA ILE A 234 -2.93 -10.99 2.66
C ILE A 234 -1.57 -11.22 3.32
N VAL A 235 -0.50 -11.04 2.56
CA VAL A 235 0.87 -11.21 3.04
C VAL A 235 1.75 -10.05 2.63
N SER A 236 2.84 -9.86 3.38
CA SER A 236 4.01 -9.12 2.96
C SER A 236 5.19 -10.09 2.84
N SER A 237 6.04 -9.84 1.86
CA SER A 237 7.26 -10.59 1.64
C SER A 237 8.42 -9.64 1.37
N PHE A 238 9.55 -9.83 2.06
CA PHE A 238 10.74 -9.01 1.91
C PHE A 238 11.95 -9.86 1.51
N VAL A 239 12.40 -9.70 0.26
CA VAL A 239 13.55 -10.44 -0.31
C VAL A 239 14.37 -9.47 -1.16
N ASN A 240 15.70 -9.53 -1.04
CA ASN A 240 16.64 -8.74 -1.85
C ASN A 240 16.28 -7.24 -1.88
N GLN A 241 15.99 -6.65 -0.73
CA GLN A 241 15.59 -5.25 -0.55
C GLN A 241 14.30 -4.84 -1.30
N THR A 242 13.52 -5.81 -1.74
CA THR A 242 12.22 -5.59 -2.35
C THR A 242 11.12 -6.14 -1.43
N ARG A 243 10.23 -5.26 -0.99
CA ARG A 243 9.03 -5.64 -0.25
C ARG A 243 7.84 -5.67 -1.19
N LEU A 244 7.16 -6.79 -1.20
CA LEU A 244 5.92 -6.99 -1.93
C LEU A 244 4.77 -7.14 -0.95
N ILE A 245 3.60 -6.59 -1.28
CA ILE A 245 2.36 -6.85 -0.58
C ILE A 245 1.42 -7.56 -1.54
N ALA A 246 0.86 -8.69 -1.12
CA ALA A 246 0.01 -9.52 -1.95
C ALA A 246 -1.26 -9.95 -1.22
N ILE A 247 -2.36 -10.03 -1.95
CA ILE A 247 -3.62 -10.60 -1.48
C ILE A 247 -4.18 -11.58 -2.51
N VAL A 248 -4.74 -12.67 -2.02
CA VAL A 248 -5.54 -13.62 -2.79
C VAL A 248 -6.80 -13.99 -2.02
N GLY A 249 -7.90 -14.26 -2.72
CA GLY A 249 -9.11 -14.71 -2.03
C GLY A 249 -10.16 -15.32 -2.94
N GLY A 250 -11.28 -15.72 -2.33
CA GLY A 250 -12.32 -16.48 -3.00
C GLY A 250 -11.95 -17.94 -3.26
N LEU A 251 -11.05 -18.52 -2.44
CA LEU A 251 -10.49 -19.85 -2.68
C LEU A 251 -11.22 -20.94 -1.88
N PRO A 252 -11.31 -22.18 -2.42
CA PRO A 252 -12.15 -23.20 -1.82
C PRO A 252 -11.54 -23.86 -0.58
N SER A 253 -10.22 -23.76 -0.36
CA SER A 253 -9.56 -24.39 0.80
C SER A 253 -8.33 -23.63 1.28
N LYS A 254 -7.85 -23.98 2.49
CA LYS A 254 -6.59 -23.45 3.06
C LYS A 254 -5.39 -23.77 2.18
N GLU A 255 -5.34 -24.96 1.63
CA GLU A 255 -4.24 -25.45 0.78
C GLU A 255 -4.20 -24.68 -0.52
N LYS A 256 -5.36 -24.45 -1.17
CA LYS A 256 -5.48 -23.63 -2.38
C LYS A 256 -5.09 -22.19 -2.10
N ARG A 257 -5.56 -21.60 -0.99
CA ARG A 257 -5.16 -20.25 -0.57
C ARG A 257 -3.64 -20.13 -0.43
N THR A 258 -3.01 -21.07 0.29
CA THR A 258 -1.56 -21.06 0.50
C THR A 258 -0.81 -21.26 -0.80
N SER A 259 -1.26 -22.17 -1.68
CA SER A 259 -0.60 -22.44 -2.95
C SER A 259 -0.73 -21.27 -3.94
N GLU A 260 -1.90 -20.63 -4.04
CA GLU A 260 -2.09 -19.46 -4.92
C GLU A 260 -1.30 -18.24 -4.42
N MET A 261 -1.25 -18.00 -3.10
CA MET A 261 -0.43 -16.95 -2.53
C MET A 261 1.06 -17.18 -2.81
N ARG A 262 1.54 -18.42 -2.60
CA ARG A 262 2.94 -18.78 -2.91
C ARG A 262 3.27 -18.54 -4.39
N LYS A 263 2.38 -18.91 -5.30
CA LYS A 263 2.53 -18.62 -6.74
C LYS A 263 2.65 -17.13 -7.00
N LEU A 264 1.78 -16.31 -6.39
CA LEU A 264 1.75 -14.86 -6.61
C LEU A 264 3.02 -14.19 -6.08
N ILE A 265 3.48 -14.54 -4.87
CA ILE A 265 4.74 -14.04 -4.30
C ILE A 265 5.94 -14.46 -5.15
N ASN A 266 6.03 -15.74 -5.53
CA ASN A 266 7.10 -16.23 -6.39
C ASN A 266 7.11 -15.54 -7.76
N TYR A 267 5.92 -15.22 -8.31
CA TYR A 267 5.81 -14.44 -9.53
C TYR A 267 6.42 -13.05 -9.34
N GLY A 268 6.02 -12.32 -8.29
CA GLY A 268 6.56 -11.00 -8.00
C GLY A 268 8.08 -10.99 -7.78
N GLN A 269 8.60 -11.99 -7.08
CA GLN A 269 10.05 -12.10 -6.77
C GLN A 269 10.89 -12.50 -7.97
N LYS A 270 10.36 -13.36 -8.88
CA LYS A 270 11.14 -13.98 -9.96
C LYS A 270 10.90 -13.34 -11.33
N ALA A 271 9.72 -12.78 -11.57
CA ALA A 271 9.38 -12.20 -12.86
C ALA A 271 9.84 -10.75 -13.03
N PHE A 272 10.19 -10.09 -11.93
CA PHE A 272 10.56 -8.68 -11.94
C PHE A 272 11.96 -8.45 -11.39
N LYS A 273 12.63 -7.45 -11.94
CA LYS A 273 13.93 -6.97 -11.47
C LYS A 273 13.86 -5.46 -11.26
N ARG A 274 14.34 -4.99 -10.11
CA ARG A 274 14.47 -3.55 -9.85
C ARG A 274 15.54 -2.98 -10.77
N SER A 275 15.16 -1.96 -11.51
CA SER A 275 16.04 -1.29 -12.48
C SER A 275 15.93 0.21 -12.31
N LEU A 276 17.08 0.90 -12.34
CA LEU A 276 17.13 2.36 -12.40
C LEU A 276 16.72 2.80 -13.81
N VAL A 277 15.62 3.54 -13.92
CA VAL A 277 15.09 4.06 -15.19
C VAL A 277 15.63 5.46 -15.47
N PHE A 278 15.61 6.33 -14.46
CA PHE A 278 16.21 7.66 -14.52
C PHE A 278 17.00 7.92 -13.24
N LYS A 279 18.14 8.61 -13.40
CA LYS A 279 19.01 8.97 -12.29
C LYS A 279 18.67 10.38 -11.80
N ALA A 280 18.78 10.63 -10.51
CA ALA A 280 18.68 11.97 -9.93
C ALA A 280 19.61 12.97 -10.63
N ASN A 281 19.13 14.17 -10.87
CA ASN A 281 19.82 15.25 -11.63
C ASN A 281 20.10 14.94 -13.12
N GLN A 282 19.58 13.83 -13.66
CA GLN A 282 19.64 13.56 -15.09
C GLN A 282 18.78 14.60 -15.82
N VAL A 283 19.38 15.41 -16.68
CA VAL A 283 18.68 16.34 -17.57
C VAL A 283 18.01 15.54 -18.68
N ILE A 284 16.72 15.76 -18.87
CA ILE A 284 15.91 15.07 -19.86
C ILE A 284 15.36 15.96 -20.95
N ASP A 285 15.20 17.27 -20.66
CA ASP A 285 14.73 18.28 -21.60
C ASP A 285 15.10 19.68 -21.08
N THR A 286 14.69 20.71 -21.81
CA THR A 286 14.81 22.12 -21.43
C THR A 286 13.47 22.82 -21.59
N VAL A 287 13.26 23.90 -20.83
CA VAL A 287 12.07 24.77 -20.91
C VAL A 287 12.51 26.22 -21.12
N ASP A 288 11.73 26.94 -21.91
CA ASP A 288 11.98 28.37 -22.14
C ASP A 288 11.84 29.15 -20.83
N VAL A 289 12.74 30.11 -20.61
CA VAL A 289 12.74 31.06 -19.48
C VAL A 289 12.36 32.42 -19.95
N TRP A 290 11.44 33.07 -19.26
CA TRP A 290 11.08 34.45 -19.47
C TRP A 290 11.74 35.39 -18.44
N GLY A 291 12.40 36.41 -18.90
CA GLY A 291 12.98 37.47 -18.07
C GLY A 291 14.18 37.02 -17.25
N GLY A 292 14.89 35.98 -17.67
CA GLY A 292 16.11 35.47 -17.07
C GLY A 292 17.36 35.85 -17.79
N GLU A 293 18.54 35.72 -17.12
CA GLU A 293 19.86 35.88 -17.77
C GLU A 293 20.13 34.75 -18.79
N GLU A 294 19.44 33.62 -18.64
CA GLU A 294 19.48 32.52 -19.59
C GLU A 294 18.08 32.28 -20.19
N SER A 295 18.06 31.96 -21.48
CA SER A 295 16.81 31.72 -22.23
C SER A 295 16.19 30.36 -21.96
N PHE A 296 16.93 29.40 -21.34
CA PHE A 296 16.50 28.03 -21.11
C PHE A 296 16.88 27.54 -19.72
N ALA A 297 15.95 26.86 -19.06
CA ALA A 297 16.19 26.08 -17.85
C ALA A 297 16.21 24.58 -18.15
N SER A 298 17.09 23.83 -17.49
CA SER A 298 17.13 22.39 -17.59
C SER A 298 15.99 21.75 -16.80
N LEU A 299 15.32 20.78 -17.40
CA LEU A 299 14.39 19.90 -16.73
C LEU A 299 15.13 18.65 -16.27
N ALA A 300 15.44 18.55 -14.99
CA ALA A 300 16.17 17.45 -14.41
C ALA A 300 15.28 16.59 -13.49
N ILE A 301 15.57 15.32 -13.42
CA ILE A 301 14.90 14.37 -12.52
C ILE A 301 15.25 14.71 -11.07
N SER A 302 14.24 14.82 -10.19
CA SER A 302 14.45 15.22 -8.79
C SER A 302 15.12 14.12 -7.95
N GLU A 303 14.82 12.85 -8.23
CA GLU A 303 15.29 11.68 -7.48
C GLU A 303 15.44 10.44 -8.38
N ASP A 304 16.19 9.43 -7.92
CA ASP A 304 16.34 8.18 -8.66
C ASP A 304 15.00 7.48 -8.87
N ILE A 305 14.60 7.27 -10.12
CA ILE A 305 13.39 6.54 -10.47
C ILE A 305 13.75 5.08 -10.71
N ASN A 306 13.37 4.24 -9.76
CA ASN A 306 13.58 2.80 -9.79
C ASN A 306 12.24 2.09 -9.95
N LEU A 307 12.12 1.20 -10.94
CA LEU A 307 10.92 0.40 -11.20
C LEU A 307 11.23 -1.10 -11.18
N LEU A 308 10.22 -1.90 -10.85
CA LEU A 308 10.26 -3.35 -11.05
C LEU A 308 9.85 -3.66 -12.49
N LEU A 309 10.83 -4.01 -13.32
CA LEU A 309 10.61 -4.34 -14.72
C LEU A 309 10.49 -5.85 -14.91
N ASP A 310 9.48 -6.30 -15.68
CA ASP A 310 9.34 -7.72 -16.02
C ASP A 310 10.56 -8.19 -16.85
N ILE A 311 11.24 -9.22 -16.37
CA ILE A 311 12.44 -9.76 -17.01
C ILE A 311 12.14 -10.63 -18.23
N ARG A 312 10.89 -11.08 -18.40
CA ARG A 312 10.46 -12.00 -19.47
C ARG A 312 9.77 -11.30 -20.63
N GLY A 313 9.15 -10.19 -20.36
CA GLY A 313 8.44 -9.40 -21.34
C GLY A 313 8.75 -7.93 -21.17
N ARG A 314 9.13 -7.29 -22.25
CA ARG A 314 9.38 -5.85 -22.23
C ARG A 314 8.05 -5.13 -22.33
N ARG A 315 7.57 -4.62 -21.20
CA ARG A 315 6.46 -3.69 -21.20
C ARG A 315 6.95 -2.37 -21.80
N PHE A 316 6.15 -1.79 -22.67
CA PHE A 316 6.44 -0.47 -23.21
C PHE A 316 6.23 0.55 -22.10
N LEU A 317 7.32 1.08 -21.57
CA LEU A 317 7.27 2.22 -20.69
C LEU A 317 7.24 3.47 -21.56
N ASN A 318 6.23 4.30 -21.36
CA ASN A 318 6.13 5.62 -21.93
C ASN A 318 6.43 6.66 -20.85
N ALA A 319 7.27 7.65 -21.16
CA ALA A 319 7.47 8.80 -20.31
C ALA A 319 6.82 10.02 -20.95
N ARG A 320 6.03 10.76 -20.18
CA ARG A 320 5.42 12.03 -20.58
C ARG A 320 5.94 13.12 -19.64
N TYR A 321 6.29 14.26 -20.19
CA TYR A 321 6.72 15.43 -19.45
C TYR A 321 5.60 16.47 -19.46
N LEU A 322 5.25 16.99 -18.29
CA LEU A 322 4.25 18.02 -18.11
C LEU A 322 4.92 19.23 -17.47
N TYR A 323 5.00 20.32 -18.21
CA TYR A 323 5.54 21.59 -17.70
C TYR A 323 4.85 22.77 -18.39
N ASN A 324 4.87 23.92 -17.73
CA ASN A 324 4.43 25.16 -18.34
C ASN A 324 5.64 25.83 -19.01
N SER A 325 5.46 26.36 -20.23
CA SER A 325 6.49 27.14 -20.93
C SER A 325 5.87 28.45 -21.40
N PRO A 326 6.59 29.60 -21.18
CA PRO A 326 7.86 29.71 -20.46
C PRO A 326 7.69 29.66 -18.94
N VAL A 327 8.79 29.35 -18.23
CA VAL A 327 8.93 29.57 -16.79
C VAL A 327 9.50 30.97 -16.54
N THR A 328 9.15 31.58 -15.41
CA THR A 328 9.58 32.95 -15.11
C THR A 328 10.79 32.94 -14.18
N ALA A 329 11.86 33.70 -14.56
CA ALA A 329 12.99 33.93 -13.68
C ALA A 329 12.64 34.95 -12.55
N PRO A 330 13.33 34.93 -11.37
CA PRO A 330 14.46 34.03 -11.05
C PRO A 330 14.04 32.62 -10.73
N ILE A 331 14.88 31.63 -11.05
CA ILE A 331 14.70 30.21 -10.78
C ILE A 331 15.86 29.76 -9.90
N LYS A 332 15.57 29.01 -8.84
CA LYS A 332 16.59 28.43 -7.97
C LYS A 332 16.78 26.94 -8.28
N LYS A 333 17.98 26.46 -8.09
CA LYS A 333 18.29 25.06 -8.16
C LYS A 333 17.38 24.27 -7.20
N GLY A 334 16.68 23.25 -7.73
CA GLY A 334 15.70 22.45 -7.00
C GLY A 334 14.26 22.95 -7.15
N ASP A 335 14.01 24.12 -7.72
CA ASP A 335 12.65 24.58 -8.00
C ASP A 335 11.95 23.62 -8.96
N THR A 336 10.71 23.27 -8.63
CA THR A 336 9.90 22.38 -9.47
C THR A 336 9.40 23.13 -10.70
N LEU A 337 9.85 22.71 -11.86
CA LEU A 337 9.49 23.29 -13.16
C LEU A 337 8.42 22.46 -13.90
N GLY A 338 8.20 21.20 -13.48
CA GLY A 338 7.26 20.31 -14.13
C GLY A 338 7.20 18.95 -13.46
N LYS A 339 6.63 17.97 -14.18
CA LYS A 339 6.52 16.58 -13.75
C LYS A 339 6.87 15.63 -14.88
N ILE A 340 7.47 14.49 -14.54
CA ILE A 340 7.55 13.31 -15.40
C ILE A 340 6.52 12.30 -14.93
N ILE A 341 5.78 11.74 -15.89
CA ILE A 341 4.82 10.65 -15.67
C ILE A 341 5.31 9.45 -16.47
N ILE A 342 5.55 8.34 -15.78
CA ILE A 342 5.90 7.07 -16.42
C ILE A 342 4.66 6.19 -16.44
N LEU A 343 4.32 5.73 -17.64
CA LEU A 343 3.16 4.88 -17.89
C LEU A 343 3.62 3.50 -18.36
N ASN A 344 2.84 2.49 -18.00
CA ASN A 344 2.88 1.17 -18.60
C ASN A 344 1.55 0.99 -19.34
N ASP A 345 1.60 0.93 -20.67
CA ASP A 345 0.44 1.16 -21.53
C ASP A 345 -0.20 2.52 -21.15
N ASP A 346 -1.45 2.56 -20.73
CA ASP A 346 -2.13 3.79 -20.31
C ASP A 346 -2.22 3.97 -18.78
N GLN A 347 -1.63 3.06 -18.01
CA GLN A 347 -1.63 3.15 -16.54
C GLN A 347 -0.42 3.93 -16.05
N ILE A 348 -0.66 4.95 -15.24
CA ILE A 348 0.41 5.68 -14.54
C ILE A 348 1.05 4.75 -13.51
N ILE A 349 2.37 4.53 -13.67
CA ILE A 349 3.16 3.76 -12.71
C ILE A 349 3.74 4.67 -11.65
N ILE A 350 4.28 5.82 -12.07
CA ILE A 350 4.94 6.78 -11.17
C ILE A 350 4.83 8.19 -11.75
N GLU A 351 4.71 9.16 -10.84
CA GLU A 351 4.92 10.58 -11.11
C GLU A 351 6.09 11.07 -10.27
N SER A 352 6.96 11.89 -10.85
CA SER A 352 8.06 12.53 -10.15
C SER A 352 8.21 13.97 -10.62
N ASN A 353 8.81 14.81 -9.78
CA ASN A 353 9.04 16.20 -10.13
C ASN A 353 10.22 16.35 -11.10
N LEU A 354 10.09 17.31 -12.01
CA LEU A 354 11.18 17.85 -12.81
C LEU A 354 11.63 19.15 -12.17
N ILE A 355 12.91 19.28 -11.91
CA ILE A 355 13.49 20.40 -11.18
C ILE A 355 14.54 21.10 -12.02
N SER A 356 14.82 22.38 -11.69
CA SER A 356 16.01 23.06 -12.20
C SER A 356 17.27 22.48 -11.55
N ASN A 357 18.29 22.16 -12.32
CA ASN A 357 19.58 21.71 -11.81
C ASN A 357 20.58 22.83 -11.49
N LYS A 358 20.20 24.09 -11.79
CA LYS A 358 21.01 25.29 -11.54
C LYS A 358 20.15 26.50 -11.19
N ASP A 359 20.77 27.52 -10.64
CA ASP A 359 20.17 28.84 -10.48
C ASP A 359 20.13 29.57 -11.83
N ILE A 360 19.09 30.39 -12.07
CA ILE A 360 18.98 31.34 -13.19
C ILE A 360 18.46 32.65 -12.59
N ASP A 361 19.29 33.63 -12.58
CA ASP A 361 18.94 34.97 -12.03
C ASP A 361 18.04 35.75 -12.99
N GLY A 362 17.39 36.78 -12.45
CA GLY A 362 16.55 37.66 -13.26
C GLY A 362 17.39 38.51 -14.19
N GLY A 363 17.05 38.50 -15.46
CA GLY A 363 17.69 39.29 -16.49
C GLY A 363 17.49 40.78 -16.31
N ASN A 364 18.35 41.55 -16.96
CA ASN A 364 18.27 43.03 -17.00
C ASN A 364 17.09 43.49 -17.86
N PHE A 365 16.89 44.81 -17.94
CA PHE A 365 15.77 45.41 -18.70
C PHE A 365 15.80 45.06 -20.20
N ILE A 366 17.00 44.90 -20.79
CA ILE A 366 17.17 44.63 -22.23
C ILE A 366 16.73 43.17 -22.51
N GLU A 367 17.15 42.21 -21.68
CA GLU A 367 16.77 40.80 -21.79
C GLU A 367 15.24 40.63 -21.67
N LYS A 368 14.61 41.27 -20.68
CA LYS A 368 13.14 41.30 -20.54
C LYS A 368 12.42 41.93 -21.72
N ALA A 369 12.99 42.97 -22.33
CA ALA A 369 12.39 43.59 -23.51
C ALA A 369 12.51 42.74 -24.76
N VAL A 370 13.62 42.00 -24.91
CA VAL A 370 13.80 41.02 -26.01
C VAL A 370 12.82 39.87 -25.88
N ASP A 371 12.67 39.30 -24.68
CA ASP A 371 11.69 38.25 -24.42
C ASP A 371 10.25 38.71 -24.70
N ALA A 372 9.90 39.94 -24.26
CA ALA A 372 8.57 40.50 -24.52
C ALA A 372 8.30 40.69 -26.02
N MET A 373 9.30 41.12 -26.80
CA MET A 373 9.17 41.20 -28.27
C MET A 373 9.03 39.82 -28.91
N GLY A 374 9.81 38.82 -28.47
CA GLY A 374 9.69 37.44 -28.98
C GLY A 374 8.31 36.84 -28.78
N TYR A 375 7.64 37.19 -27.69
CA TYR A 375 6.27 36.74 -27.40
C TYR A 375 5.16 37.50 -28.16
N LEU A 376 5.43 38.67 -28.64
CA LEU A 376 4.46 39.46 -29.45
C LEU A 376 4.41 38.99 -30.89
N PHE A 377 5.45 38.30 -31.38
CA PHE A 377 5.58 37.87 -32.78
C PHE A 377 5.46 36.36 -32.99
N ASN A 378 5.26 35.55 -31.93
CA ASN A 378 4.91 34.14 -31.98
C ASN A 378 3.48 33.91 -31.45
#